data_5e0ae10fe57b5588e3c20ec1df3b6345
#
_entry.id   5e0ae10fe57b5588e3c20ec1df3b6345
#
_cell.length_a   1.000
_cell.length_b   1.000
_cell.length_c   1.000
_cell.angle_alpha   90.00
_cell.angle_beta   90.00
_cell.angle_gamma   90.00
#
_symmetry.space_group_name_H-M   'P 1'
#
loop_
_entity.id
_entity.type
_entity.pdbx_description
1 polymer ?
#
loop_
_entity_poly.entity_id
_entity_poly.type
_entity_poly.pdbx_seq_one_letter_code
_entity_poly.pdbx_strand_id
1 'polypeptide(L)'
;FITLSKDKADEVSKNVKAAISKLHENQLSNGGFSYWKGGRYADNWVTSYIGHFYIEAEKKGYVLPSGSKQKWLDYQNTEARQWRYEPEYGNDFAQAYRLYTLALAGSANKGAMNRLRELKDISENAKRTLAAAYALIGQKQTAEKLFLTTAIDEDSDYYYGSVWRNKAMAMETALLIGRKTDAARWAAEIAEKLSSNDWLSTQ
;
A
#
# COMPACT_ATOMS: atom_id res chain seq x y z
N PHE A 1 -3.38 -20.49 11.17
CA PHE A 1 -1.95 -20.24 10.90
C PHE A 1 -1.42 -21.37 10.04
N ILE A 2 -0.87 -21.06 8.87
CA ILE A 2 -0.16 -22.06 8.04
C ILE A 2 1.24 -22.17 8.64
N THR A 3 1.57 -23.35 9.17
CA THR A 3 2.95 -23.64 9.61
C THR A 3 3.76 -24.10 8.42
N LEU A 4 4.73 -23.32 8.01
CA LEU A 4 5.68 -23.71 6.95
C LEU A 4 6.63 -24.79 7.47
N SER A 5 7.04 -25.74 6.59
CA SER A 5 8.17 -26.60 6.89
C SER A 5 9.45 -25.77 7.07
N LYS A 6 10.45 -26.30 7.80
CA LYS A 6 11.72 -25.61 8.03
C LYS A 6 12.38 -25.18 6.72
N ASP A 7 12.48 -26.08 5.75
CA ASP A 7 13.12 -25.81 4.45
C ASP A 7 12.40 -24.68 3.70
N LYS A 8 11.05 -24.65 3.76
CA LYS A 8 10.27 -23.58 3.13
C LYS A 8 10.42 -22.25 3.85
N ALA A 9 10.52 -22.28 5.18
CA ALA A 9 10.77 -21.06 5.97
C ALA A 9 12.16 -20.47 5.67
N ASP A 10 13.19 -21.33 5.53
CA ASP A 10 14.54 -20.93 5.18
C ASP A 10 14.62 -20.34 3.76
N GLU A 11 13.93 -20.96 2.80
CA GLU A 11 13.79 -20.46 1.42
C GLU A 11 13.13 -19.07 1.40
N VAL A 12 12.01 -18.89 2.11
CA VAL A 12 11.32 -17.60 2.23
C VAL A 12 12.24 -16.55 2.85
N SER A 13 12.94 -16.89 3.92
CA SER A 13 13.89 -15.97 4.57
C SER A 13 15.02 -15.54 3.62
N LYS A 14 15.59 -16.46 2.87
CA LYS A 14 16.60 -16.17 1.85
C LYS A 14 16.05 -15.21 0.78
N ASN A 15 14.84 -15.46 0.28
CA ASN A 15 14.22 -14.66 -0.76
C ASN A 15 13.89 -13.25 -0.26
N VAL A 16 13.37 -13.09 0.96
CA VAL A 16 13.11 -11.76 1.56
C VAL A 16 14.39 -10.95 1.72
N LYS A 17 15.48 -11.56 2.23
CA LYS A 17 16.77 -10.88 2.35
C LYS A 17 17.33 -10.45 1.00
N ALA A 18 17.24 -11.32 -0.02
CA ALA A 18 17.65 -10.99 -1.37
C ALA A 18 16.80 -9.87 -1.99
N ALA A 19 15.49 -9.86 -1.73
CA ALA A 19 14.59 -8.79 -2.17
C ALA A 19 14.97 -7.45 -1.51
N ILE A 20 15.19 -7.41 -0.20
CA ILE A 20 15.64 -6.20 0.52
C ILE A 20 16.89 -5.61 -0.13
N SER A 21 17.91 -6.47 -0.40
CA SER A 21 19.15 -6.03 -1.01
C SER A 21 18.93 -5.46 -2.42
N LYS A 22 18.20 -6.18 -3.27
CA LYS A 22 17.90 -5.73 -4.66
C LYS A 22 17.09 -4.44 -4.70
N LEU A 23 16.08 -4.31 -3.83
CA LEU A 23 15.26 -3.11 -3.78
C LEU A 23 16.07 -1.90 -3.31
N HIS A 24 17.00 -2.10 -2.36
CA HIS A 24 17.89 -1.02 -1.92
C HIS A 24 18.76 -0.46 -3.05
N GLU A 25 19.17 -1.27 -4.01
CA GLU A 25 19.93 -0.81 -5.19
C GLU A 25 19.13 0.18 -6.08
N ASN A 26 17.80 0.18 -5.97
CA ASN A 26 16.92 1.10 -6.69
C ASN A 26 16.60 2.37 -5.91
N GLN A 27 17.09 2.49 -4.65
CA GLN A 27 16.85 3.69 -3.84
C GLN A 27 17.72 4.85 -4.32
N LEU A 28 17.06 5.94 -4.67
CA LEU A 28 17.72 7.17 -5.10
C LEU A 28 18.27 7.95 -3.88
N SER A 29 19.18 8.89 -4.15
CA SER A 29 19.77 9.74 -3.11
C SER A 29 18.75 10.55 -2.33
N ASN A 30 17.62 10.92 -2.96
CA ASN A 30 16.49 11.63 -2.33
C ASN A 30 15.58 10.73 -1.48
N GLY A 31 15.79 9.40 -1.50
CA GLY A 31 15.03 8.43 -0.71
C GLY A 31 13.89 7.73 -1.43
N GLY A 32 13.45 8.22 -2.58
CA GLY A 32 12.48 7.54 -3.44
C GLY A 32 13.10 6.32 -4.13
N PHE A 33 12.25 5.51 -4.77
CA PHE A 33 12.69 4.33 -5.50
C PHE A 33 12.37 4.45 -6.98
N SER A 34 13.36 4.16 -7.82
CA SER A 34 13.15 4.03 -9.25
C SER A 34 12.57 2.67 -9.61
N TYR A 35 11.81 2.60 -10.71
CA TYR A 35 11.26 1.34 -11.21
C TYR A 35 12.36 0.37 -11.68
N TRP A 36 13.41 0.90 -12.31
CA TRP A 36 14.53 0.13 -12.83
C TRP A 36 15.84 0.50 -12.17
N LYS A 37 16.73 -0.46 -12.03
CA LYS A 37 18.11 -0.21 -11.57
C LYS A 37 18.79 0.84 -12.46
N GLY A 38 19.37 1.87 -11.84
CA GLY A 38 19.99 2.99 -12.54
C GLY A 38 19.01 4.05 -13.07
N GLY A 39 17.72 3.93 -12.76
CA GLY A 39 16.73 4.97 -13.03
C GLY A 39 17.07 6.28 -12.30
N ARG A 40 16.68 7.41 -12.91
CA ARG A 40 16.99 8.75 -12.39
C ARG A 40 15.83 9.38 -11.62
N TYR A 41 14.63 8.83 -11.78
CA TYR A 41 13.39 9.38 -11.21
C TYR A 41 12.72 8.34 -10.32
N ALA A 42 12.19 8.79 -9.20
CA ALA A 42 11.38 7.95 -8.34
C ALA A 42 10.00 7.75 -8.96
N ASP A 43 9.52 6.51 -8.91
CA ASP A 43 8.14 6.20 -9.24
C ASP A 43 7.28 6.28 -7.98
N ASN A 44 6.14 6.95 -8.04
CA ASN A 44 5.27 7.22 -6.90
C ASN A 44 4.67 5.93 -6.31
N TRP A 45 4.22 5.03 -7.19
CA TRP A 45 3.62 3.77 -6.77
C TRP A 45 4.67 2.81 -6.21
N VAL A 46 5.74 2.59 -6.98
CA VAL A 46 6.85 1.71 -6.59
C VAL A 46 7.47 2.15 -5.28
N THR A 47 7.66 3.46 -5.08
CA THR A 47 8.21 4.00 -3.82
C THR A 47 7.32 3.68 -2.62
N SER A 48 6.00 3.79 -2.76
CA SER A 48 5.05 3.43 -1.70
C SER A 48 5.03 1.93 -1.46
N TYR A 49 5.04 1.13 -2.54
CA TYR A 49 5.00 -0.34 -2.48
C TYR A 49 6.26 -0.93 -1.81
N ILE A 50 7.44 -0.43 -2.16
CA ILE A 50 8.69 -0.85 -1.51
C ILE A 50 8.71 -0.45 -0.04
N GLY A 51 8.25 0.75 0.29
CA GLY A 51 8.14 1.18 1.68
C GLY A 51 7.19 0.31 2.50
N HIS A 52 6.05 -0.08 1.91
CA HIS A 52 5.13 -1.03 2.54
C HIS A 52 5.83 -2.38 2.82
N PHE A 53 6.50 -2.93 1.80
CA PHE A 53 7.30 -4.15 1.97
C PHE A 53 8.36 -4.01 3.07
N TYR A 54 9.06 -2.88 3.16
CA TYR A 54 10.04 -2.62 4.21
C TYR A 54 9.43 -2.66 5.62
N ILE A 55 8.26 -2.03 5.79
CA ILE A 55 7.55 -2.03 7.06
C ILE A 55 7.15 -3.46 7.48
N GLU A 56 6.61 -4.23 6.54
CA GLU A 56 6.19 -5.61 6.81
C GLU A 56 7.40 -6.54 7.07
N ALA A 57 8.51 -6.34 6.36
CA ALA A 57 9.74 -7.07 6.59
C ALA A 57 10.30 -6.80 8.01
N GLU A 58 10.35 -5.54 8.44
CA GLU A 58 10.78 -5.19 9.81
C GLU A 58 9.88 -5.81 10.89
N LYS A 59 8.54 -5.78 10.70
CA LYS A 59 7.60 -6.45 11.62
C LYS A 59 7.86 -7.95 11.75
N LYS A 60 8.44 -8.57 10.73
CA LYS A 60 8.85 -9.99 10.71
C LYS A 60 10.29 -10.20 11.18
N GLY A 61 10.98 -9.16 11.65
CA GLY A 61 12.34 -9.23 12.20
C GLY A 61 13.48 -9.15 11.18
N TYR A 62 13.19 -8.81 9.92
CA TYR A 62 14.24 -8.58 8.93
C TYR A 62 14.90 -7.22 9.12
N VAL A 63 16.21 -7.18 8.92
CA VAL A 63 17.00 -5.95 9.02
C VAL A 63 17.05 -5.25 7.66
N LEU A 64 16.71 -3.97 7.65
CA LEU A 64 16.83 -3.12 6.47
C LEU A 64 18.23 -2.48 6.38
N PRO A 65 18.68 -2.07 5.19
CA PRO A 65 19.90 -1.30 5.02
C PRO A 65 19.85 0.00 5.84
N SER A 66 20.96 0.33 6.48
CA SER A 66 21.06 1.49 7.39
C SER A 66 20.61 2.78 6.70
N GLY A 67 19.72 3.52 7.35
CA GLY A 67 19.18 4.80 6.87
C GLY A 67 18.19 4.70 5.72
N SER A 68 18.01 3.53 5.08
CA SER A 68 17.15 3.39 3.91
C SER A 68 15.68 3.76 4.21
N LYS A 69 15.15 3.25 5.31
CA LYS A 69 13.77 3.56 5.74
C LYS A 69 13.61 5.03 6.09
N GLN A 70 14.57 5.64 6.77
CA GLN A 70 14.49 7.06 7.13
C GLN A 70 14.48 7.95 5.88
N LYS A 71 15.35 7.71 4.92
CA LYS A 71 15.35 8.43 3.63
C LYS A 71 14.00 8.29 2.90
N TRP A 72 13.44 7.07 2.90
CA TRP A 72 12.12 6.83 2.32
C TRP A 72 11.03 7.64 3.04
N LEU A 73 11.02 7.67 4.38
CA LEU A 73 10.05 8.44 5.15
C LEU A 73 10.13 9.94 4.83
N ASP A 74 11.34 10.50 4.76
CA ASP A 74 11.57 11.91 4.48
C ASP A 74 11.09 12.27 3.07
N TYR A 75 11.42 11.42 2.07
CA TYR A 75 10.93 11.55 0.70
C TYR A 75 9.40 11.51 0.64
N GLN A 76 8.78 10.47 1.19
CA GLN A 76 7.33 10.29 1.14
C GLN A 76 6.58 11.42 1.85
N ASN A 77 7.08 11.92 2.98
CA ASN A 77 6.49 13.07 3.66
C ASN A 77 6.60 14.35 2.83
N THR A 78 7.70 14.53 2.11
CA THR A 78 7.88 15.69 1.22
C THR A 78 6.91 15.62 0.05
N GLU A 79 6.86 14.49 -0.64
CA GLU A 79 5.93 14.24 -1.73
C GLU A 79 4.46 14.38 -1.28
N ALA A 80 4.10 13.85 -0.11
CA ALA A 80 2.76 13.98 0.44
C ALA A 80 2.35 15.44 0.65
N ARG A 81 3.29 16.31 1.08
CA ARG A 81 3.03 17.74 1.25
C ARG A 81 2.93 18.51 -0.05
N GLN A 82 3.74 18.16 -1.05
CA GLN A 82 3.82 18.86 -2.33
C GLN A 82 2.79 18.39 -3.36
N TRP A 83 2.19 17.22 -3.11
CA TRP A 83 1.22 16.61 -4.03
C TRP A 83 0.08 17.54 -4.40
N ARG A 84 -0.27 17.54 -5.69
CA ARG A 84 -1.41 18.24 -6.27
C ARG A 84 -2.35 17.23 -6.93
N TYR A 85 -3.63 17.48 -6.82
CA TYR A 85 -4.63 16.64 -7.47
C TYR A 85 -4.69 16.94 -8.96
N GLU A 86 -4.52 15.90 -9.76
CA GLU A 86 -4.56 15.93 -11.22
C GLU A 86 -5.54 14.85 -11.67
N PRO A 87 -6.86 15.19 -11.77
CA PRO A 87 -7.91 14.20 -12.04
C PRO A 87 -7.72 13.48 -13.37
N GLU A 88 -7.18 14.15 -14.39
CA GLU A 88 -6.88 13.57 -15.70
C GLU A 88 -5.86 12.42 -15.66
N TYR A 89 -5.01 12.38 -14.65
CA TYR A 89 -4.01 11.33 -14.45
C TYR A 89 -4.38 10.33 -13.35
N GLY A 90 -5.52 10.51 -12.67
CA GLY A 90 -5.98 9.61 -11.62
C GLY A 90 -4.95 9.40 -10.50
N ASN A 91 -4.24 10.47 -10.10
CA ASN A 91 -3.12 10.38 -9.16
C ASN A 91 -3.54 10.32 -7.67
N ASP A 92 -4.83 10.36 -7.38
CA ASP A 92 -5.42 10.35 -6.04
C ASP A 92 -5.18 9.02 -5.31
N PHE A 93 -5.29 7.90 -6.01
CA PHE A 93 -5.07 6.58 -5.42
C PHE A 93 -3.59 6.37 -5.01
N ALA A 94 -2.66 6.81 -5.84
CA ALA A 94 -1.24 6.77 -5.49
C ALA A 94 -0.93 7.64 -4.25
N GLN A 95 -1.58 8.81 -4.14
CA GLN A 95 -1.47 9.65 -2.95
C GLN A 95 -2.11 9.00 -1.72
N ALA A 96 -3.28 8.40 -1.84
CA ALA A 96 -3.92 7.68 -0.73
C ALA A 96 -3.04 6.53 -0.23
N TYR A 97 -2.44 5.77 -1.14
CA TYR A 97 -1.53 4.68 -0.80
C TYR A 97 -0.24 5.17 -0.12
N ARG A 98 0.34 6.30 -0.58
CA ARG A 98 1.44 6.96 0.12
C ARG A 98 1.07 7.31 1.56
N LEU A 99 -0.09 7.92 1.76
CA LEU A 99 -0.57 8.33 3.10
C LEU A 99 -0.84 7.13 4.01
N TYR A 100 -1.37 6.04 3.45
CA TYR A 100 -1.55 4.78 4.16
C TYR A 100 -0.22 4.19 4.62
N THR A 101 0.77 4.10 3.74
CA THR A 101 2.10 3.55 4.09
C THR A 101 2.84 4.42 5.10
N LEU A 102 2.71 5.74 5.03
CA LEU A 102 3.20 6.66 6.06
C LEU A 102 2.52 6.45 7.41
N ALA A 103 1.21 6.25 7.43
CA ALA A 103 0.46 5.97 8.65
C ALA A 103 0.88 4.60 9.24
N LEU A 104 1.05 3.57 8.40
CA LEU A 104 1.50 2.24 8.77
C LEU A 104 2.92 2.25 9.38
N ALA A 105 3.78 3.16 8.90
CA ALA A 105 5.12 3.39 9.44
C ALA A 105 5.14 4.24 10.73
N GLY A 106 3.99 4.68 11.25
CA GLY A 106 3.90 5.58 12.40
C GLY A 106 4.27 7.03 12.11
N SER A 107 4.38 7.43 10.83
CA SER A 107 4.78 8.76 10.36
C SER A 107 3.66 9.46 9.56
N ALA A 108 2.43 9.37 10.05
CA ALA A 108 1.24 9.87 9.37
C ALA A 108 1.28 11.38 9.08
N ASN A 109 1.06 11.78 7.84
CA ASN A 109 0.98 13.17 7.43
C ASN A 109 -0.49 13.66 7.46
N LYS A 110 -0.97 14.07 8.66
CA LYS A 110 -2.36 14.46 8.88
C LYS A 110 -2.81 15.62 7.97
N GLY A 111 -1.92 16.58 7.70
CA GLY A 111 -2.25 17.71 6.81
C GLY A 111 -2.54 17.25 5.38
N ALA A 112 -1.71 16.36 4.84
CA ALA A 112 -1.93 15.78 3.51
C ALA A 112 -3.16 14.86 3.47
N MET A 113 -3.40 14.07 4.53
CA MET A 113 -4.61 13.25 4.68
C MET A 113 -5.88 14.11 4.63
N ASN A 114 -5.91 15.22 5.38
CA ASN A 114 -7.06 16.12 5.40
C ASN A 114 -7.29 16.77 4.04
N ARG A 115 -6.22 17.25 3.36
CA ARG A 115 -6.35 17.81 2.00
C ARG A 115 -6.95 16.82 1.01
N LEU A 116 -6.48 15.58 1.02
CA LEU A 116 -7.04 14.54 0.12
C LEU A 116 -8.50 14.26 0.44
N ARG A 117 -8.88 14.19 1.72
CA ARG A 117 -10.26 13.97 2.17
C ARG A 117 -11.23 15.07 1.72
N GLU A 118 -10.77 16.31 1.63
CA GLU A 118 -11.60 17.47 1.27
C GLU A 118 -11.92 17.54 -0.22
N LEU A 119 -11.21 16.79 -1.06
CA LEU A 119 -11.51 16.68 -2.48
C LEU A 119 -12.78 15.83 -2.68
N LYS A 120 -13.69 16.32 -3.54
CA LYS A 120 -15.00 15.68 -3.76
C LYS A 120 -14.91 14.49 -4.71
N ASP A 121 -14.06 14.60 -5.73
CA ASP A 121 -14.05 13.71 -6.90
C ASP A 121 -12.90 12.69 -6.88
N ILE A 122 -12.39 12.34 -5.70
CA ILE A 122 -11.40 11.26 -5.59
C ILE A 122 -12.06 9.90 -5.74
N SER A 123 -11.31 8.96 -6.31
CA SER A 123 -11.77 7.60 -6.60
C SER A 123 -12.19 6.85 -5.32
N GLU A 124 -13.06 5.85 -5.49
CA GLU A 124 -13.50 5.02 -4.37
C GLU A 124 -12.34 4.25 -3.75
N ASN A 125 -11.38 3.80 -4.56
CA ASN A 125 -10.17 3.13 -4.07
C ASN A 125 -9.30 4.08 -3.24
N ALA A 126 -9.17 5.34 -3.65
CA ALA A 126 -8.49 6.36 -2.84
C ALA A 126 -9.21 6.61 -1.51
N LYS A 127 -10.54 6.71 -1.49
CA LYS A 127 -11.33 6.86 -0.26
C LYS A 127 -11.14 5.69 0.69
N ARG A 128 -11.23 4.45 0.21
CA ARG A 128 -11.01 3.23 1.02
C ARG A 128 -9.60 3.19 1.61
N THR A 129 -8.59 3.46 0.80
CA THR A 129 -7.19 3.46 1.24
C THR A 129 -6.89 4.59 2.24
N LEU A 130 -7.47 5.77 2.01
CA LEU A 130 -7.39 6.87 2.97
C LEU A 130 -8.11 6.54 4.29
N ALA A 131 -9.23 5.79 4.23
CA ALA A 131 -9.90 5.30 5.43
C ALA A 131 -8.97 4.40 6.28
N ALA A 132 -8.18 3.52 5.63
CA ALA A 132 -7.17 2.72 6.33
C ALA A 132 -6.13 3.60 7.03
N ALA A 133 -5.64 4.66 6.37
CA ALA A 133 -4.70 5.59 6.99
C ALA A 133 -5.29 6.28 8.24
N TYR A 134 -6.55 6.71 8.19
CA TYR A 134 -7.24 7.27 9.35
C TYR A 134 -7.48 6.24 10.47
N ALA A 135 -7.80 5.00 10.14
CA ALA A 135 -7.97 3.92 11.11
C ALA A 135 -6.66 3.65 11.87
N LEU A 136 -5.53 3.59 11.17
CA LEU A 136 -4.19 3.39 11.74
C LEU A 136 -3.79 4.46 12.76
N ILE A 137 -4.23 5.70 12.56
CA ILE A 137 -3.98 6.80 13.52
C ILE A 137 -5.08 6.97 14.58
N GLY A 138 -5.97 5.99 14.70
CA GLY A 138 -7.02 5.96 15.73
C GLY A 138 -8.26 6.82 15.42
N GLN A 139 -8.36 7.44 14.24
CA GLN A 139 -9.52 8.25 13.84
C GLN A 139 -10.61 7.39 13.19
N LYS A 140 -11.15 6.43 13.94
CA LYS A 140 -12.12 5.43 13.47
C LYS A 140 -13.37 6.04 12.85
N GLN A 141 -13.95 7.06 13.47
CA GLN A 141 -15.16 7.71 12.93
C GLN A 141 -14.93 8.34 11.55
N THR A 142 -13.76 8.95 11.33
CA THR A 142 -13.38 9.48 10.01
C THR A 142 -13.18 8.36 9.01
N ALA A 143 -12.51 7.28 9.42
CA ALA A 143 -12.31 6.10 8.61
C ALA A 143 -13.63 5.46 8.16
N GLU A 144 -14.59 5.28 9.07
CA GLU A 144 -15.92 4.72 8.76
C GLU A 144 -16.71 5.59 7.77
N LYS A 145 -16.63 6.92 7.88
CA LYS A 145 -17.30 7.84 6.93
C LYS A 145 -16.71 7.79 5.52
N LEU A 146 -15.42 7.52 5.40
CA LEU A 146 -14.74 7.39 4.12
C LEU A 146 -14.87 6.00 3.50
N PHE A 147 -15.08 4.97 4.34
CA PHE A 147 -15.10 3.60 3.88
C PHE A 147 -16.39 3.30 3.10
N LEU A 148 -16.22 2.91 1.85
CA LEU A 148 -17.31 2.56 0.95
C LEU A 148 -17.38 1.04 0.78
N THR A 149 -18.61 0.52 0.83
CA THR A 149 -18.92 -0.92 0.66
C THR A 149 -19.42 -1.27 -0.73
N THR A 150 -19.41 -0.31 -1.64
CA THR A 150 -19.76 -0.51 -3.05
C THR A 150 -18.92 -1.61 -3.69
N ALA A 151 -19.41 -2.19 -4.76
CA ALA A 151 -18.67 -3.16 -5.56
C ALA A 151 -17.31 -2.54 -6.00
N ILE A 152 -16.30 -3.37 -6.09
CA ILE A 152 -14.99 -2.99 -6.63
C ILE A 152 -14.99 -3.47 -8.07
N ASP A 153 -15.15 -2.53 -9.01
CA ASP A 153 -15.30 -2.82 -10.41
C ASP A 153 -13.96 -3.17 -11.08
N GLU A 154 -14.04 -4.01 -12.13
CA GLU A 154 -12.88 -4.45 -12.90
C GLU A 154 -12.27 -3.35 -13.76
N ASP A 155 -13.08 -2.35 -14.17
CA ASP A 155 -12.71 -1.29 -15.10
C ASP A 155 -11.92 -0.11 -14.49
N SER A 156 -11.64 -0.12 -13.19
CA SER A 156 -11.00 1.02 -12.50
C SER A 156 -9.48 1.09 -12.63
N ASP A 157 -8.86 0.25 -13.45
CA ASP A 157 -7.42 0.00 -13.40
C ASP A 157 -6.63 0.58 -14.58
N TYR A 158 -6.51 1.88 -14.56
CA TYR A 158 -5.56 2.60 -15.41
C TYR A 158 -4.19 2.58 -14.75
N TYR A 159 -3.21 1.79 -15.15
CA TYR A 159 -1.88 1.59 -14.55
C TYR A 159 -1.86 0.76 -13.25
N TYR A 160 -1.10 -0.29 -13.20
CA TYR A 160 -0.79 -1.13 -12.02
C TYR A 160 -2.02 -1.64 -11.23
N GLY A 161 -3.22 -1.52 -11.76
CA GLY A 161 -4.44 -1.91 -11.09
C GLY A 161 -4.73 -3.40 -11.18
N SER A 162 -5.36 -3.93 -10.14
CA SER A 162 -5.96 -5.25 -10.12
C SER A 162 -7.17 -5.21 -9.19
N VAL A 163 -8.31 -5.67 -9.68
CA VAL A 163 -9.52 -5.77 -8.86
C VAL A 163 -9.24 -6.59 -7.59
N TRP A 164 -8.41 -7.62 -7.69
CA TRP A 164 -8.06 -8.51 -6.58
C TRP A 164 -7.18 -7.82 -5.54
N ARG A 165 -6.21 -7.02 -5.97
CA ARG A 165 -5.44 -6.17 -5.08
C ARG A 165 -6.33 -5.14 -4.38
N ASN A 166 -7.23 -4.49 -5.12
CA ASN A 166 -8.14 -3.50 -4.56
C ASN A 166 -9.10 -4.14 -3.54
N LYS A 167 -9.60 -5.36 -3.79
CA LYS A 167 -10.36 -6.16 -2.82
C LYS A 167 -9.55 -6.51 -1.58
N ALA A 168 -8.29 -6.90 -1.74
CA ALA A 168 -7.40 -7.19 -0.61
C ALA A 168 -7.14 -5.95 0.26
N MET A 169 -6.89 -4.79 -0.35
CA MET A 169 -6.73 -3.52 0.37
C MET A 169 -8.04 -3.09 1.07
N ALA A 170 -9.19 -3.28 0.43
CA ALA A 170 -10.49 -3.01 1.04
C ALA A 170 -10.79 -3.96 2.21
N MET A 171 -10.43 -5.23 2.08
CA MET A 171 -10.53 -6.24 3.14
C MET A 171 -9.70 -5.83 4.37
N GLU A 172 -8.45 -5.43 4.15
CA GLU A 172 -7.58 -4.94 5.22
C GLU A 172 -8.17 -3.70 5.91
N THR A 173 -8.66 -2.73 5.13
CA THR A 173 -9.33 -1.54 5.67
C THR A 173 -10.53 -1.92 6.51
N ALA A 174 -11.37 -2.84 6.04
CA ALA A 174 -12.54 -3.33 6.77
C ALA A 174 -12.15 -3.95 8.12
N LEU A 175 -11.06 -4.73 8.16
CA LEU A 175 -10.53 -5.29 9.41
C LEU A 175 -10.07 -4.19 10.38
N LEU A 176 -9.36 -3.17 9.90
CA LEU A 176 -8.87 -2.06 10.71
C LEU A 176 -10.01 -1.26 11.38
N ILE A 177 -11.16 -1.11 10.70
CA ILE A 177 -12.34 -0.40 11.23
C ILE A 177 -13.34 -1.32 11.92
N GLY A 178 -13.09 -2.63 11.98
CA GLY A 178 -13.94 -3.62 12.68
C GLY A 178 -15.12 -4.16 11.85
N ARG A 179 -15.17 -3.92 10.55
CA ARG A 179 -16.24 -4.40 9.63
C ARG A 179 -15.97 -5.83 9.16
N LYS A 180 -16.05 -6.77 10.11
CA LYS A 180 -15.68 -8.19 9.89
C LYS A 180 -16.48 -8.87 8.77
N THR A 181 -17.76 -8.53 8.62
CA THR A 181 -18.62 -9.12 7.57
C THR A 181 -18.16 -8.73 6.18
N ASP A 182 -17.81 -7.45 5.96
CA ASP A 182 -17.29 -6.99 4.67
C ASP A 182 -15.92 -7.63 4.39
N ALA A 183 -15.06 -7.71 5.38
CA ALA A 183 -13.77 -8.37 5.26
C ALA A 183 -13.91 -9.86 4.90
N ALA A 184 -14.83 -10.58 5.55
CA ALA A 184 -15.07 -12.00 5.27
C ALA A 184 -15.61 -12.22 3.84
N ARG A 185 -16.47 -11.33 3.34
CA ARG A 185 -16.97 -11.39 1.96
C ARG A 185 -15.82 -11.29 0.96
N TRP A 186 -14.97 -10.26 1.05
CA TRP A 186 -13.83 -10.12 0.13
C TRP A 186 -12.78 -11.21 0.30
N ALA A 187 -12.57 -11.71 1.52
CA ALA A 187 -11.70 -12.87 1.75
C ALA A 187 -12.19 -14.11 1.00
N ALA A 188 -13.51 -14.38 1.02
CA ALA A 188 -14.12 -15.50 0.31
C ALA A 188 -13.96 -15.35 -1.22
N GLU A 189 -14.25 -14.17 -1.78
CA GLU A 189 -14.10 -13.87 -3.19
C GLU A 189 -12.63 -14.05 -3.67
N ILE A 190 -11.67 -13.54 -2.88
CA ILE A 190 -10.23 -13.69 -3.17
C ILE A 190 -9.83 -15.17 -3.10
N ALA A 191 -10.29 -15.92 -2.07
CA ALA A 191 -9.96 -17.33 -1.92
C ALA A 191 -10.52 -18.17 -3.08
N GLU A 192 -11.73 -17.89 -3.55
CA GLU A 192 -12.33 -18.53 -4.72
C GLU A 192 -11.47 -18.28 -5.97
N LYS A 193 -11.08 -17.04 -6.21
CA LYS A 193 -10.21 -16.69 -7.35
C LYS A 193 -8.84 -17.37 -7.29
N LEU A 194 -8.20 -17.37 -6.12
CA LEU A 194 -6.91 -18.01 -5.93
C LEU A 194 -6.97 -19.54 -6.08
N SER A 195 -8.15 -20.14 -5.91
CA SER A 195 -8.40 -21.57 -6.10
C SER A 195 -8.79 -21.92 -7.54
N SER A 196 -9.02 -20.92 -8.40
CA SER A 196 -9.33 -21.15 -9.81
C SER A 196 -8.05 -21.41 -10.62
N ASN A 197 -8.22 -21.91 -11.84
CA ASN A 197 -7.12 -22.08 -12.81
C ASN A 197 -6.86 -20.82 -13.65
N ASP A 198 -7.47 -19.70 -13.28
CA ASP A 198 -7.30 -18.46 -14.02
C ASP A 198 -5.89 -17.89 -13.81
N TRP A 199 -5.38 -17.26 -14.85
CA TRP A 199 -4.13 -16.53 -14.74
C TRP A 199 -4.30 -15.32 -13.81
N LEU A 200 -3.36 -15.19 -12.89
CA LEU A 200 -3.27 -14.05 -11.98
C LEU A 200 -1.96 -13.31 -12.24
N SER A 201 -2.02 -11.98 -12.25
CA SER A 201 -0.80 -11.17 -12.25
C SER A 201 -0.06 -11.31 -10.92
N THR A 202 1.21 -10.95 -10.90
CA THR A 202 2.05 -10.96 -9.69
C THR A 202 1.76 -9.82 -8.72
N GLN A 203 0.73 -9.04 -8.97
CA GLN A 203 0.35 -7.88 -8.14
C GLN A 203 -0.53 -8.26 -6.97
#